data_d57c4a5e3be4cb3ca56c6890eddecac5
#
_entry.id   d57c4a5e3be4cb3ca56c6890eddecac5
#
_cell.length_a   1.000
_cell.length_b   1.000
_cell.length_c   1.000
_cell.angle_alpha   90.00
_cell.angle_beta   90.00
_cell.angle_gamma   90.00
#
_symmetry.space_group_name_H-M   'P 1'
#
loop_
_entity.id
_entity.type
_entity.pdbx_description
1 polymer ?
#
loop_
_entity_poly.entity_id
_entity_poly.type
_entity_poly.pdbx_seq_one_letter_code
_entity_poly.pdbx_strand_id
1 'polypeptide(L)'
;SLAYIIFFCWKLDMTKRMQWLWRIVIAMLITCLISISAIALQPGNAAISPLPDPYLTTGKLAEGEKVFKDYLKNNDKDDKARFGLGVIQFMSGTERLMQSLYRYGMIQNPAGGSIPFFRLPVPTNPKPQTLTYDGLQQVFQGWIDDLATVRTTLEPIKDQNLKLALRLGLIRLDFDGNGKADDKEMLWQLFNAVTGARVTEKDAQQFLIAFDRGDALWLQGYTHVLGAMGEFLRAYDSRELFAACAHLFFQNVDTPHKFLLIRPKKTDEYYFNIFDPLDLVTAVHLAKFPLVEPQRMTTILNHMKSVISLSRESWKSILAETDSDREWVPNPKQLSVIPQVRVTDEMVKSWLKFLDEIALILDGKKNIPFWRDEKLSINFAKIFTEPRPFDLVSWVQGTAATPYLEKGNTTDARVWNEMVNAFGSNLFGFVVWFN
;
A
#
# COMPACT_ATOMS: atom_id res chain seq x y z
N SER A 1 -2.78 31.27 -13.81
CA SER A 1 -2.87 30.48 -15.04
C SER A 1 -2.53 29.02 -14.73
N LEU A 2 -3.25 28.09 -15.33
CA LEU A 2 -3.10 26.64 -15.14
C LEU A 2 -1.64 26.18 -15.35
N ALA A 3 -0.94 26.84 -16.27
CA ALA A 3 0.50 26.64 -16.52
C ALA A 3 1.37 26.99 -15.31
N TYR A 4 0.94 27.93 -14.46
CA TYR A 4 1.70 28.32 -13.29
C TYR A 4 1.52 27.33 -12.12
N ILE A 5 0.35 26.71 -12.01
CA ILE A 5 0.08 25.65 -11.00
C ILE A 5 0.80 24.38 -11.41
N ILE A 6 0.75 24.00 -12.68
CA ILE A 6 1.51 22.86 -13.24
C ILE A 6 3.01 23.11 -13.13
N PHE A 7 3.47 24.34 -13.41
CA PHE A 7 4.88 24.71 -13.32
C PHE A 7 5.37 24.88 -11.86
N PHE A 8 4.52 25.27 -10.94
CA PHE A 8 4.84 25.37 -9.51
C PHE A 8 4.88 23.99 -8.85
N CYS A 9 4.00 23.07 -9.23
CA CYS A 9 4.11 21.66 -8.86
C CYS A 9 5.35 20.99 -9.48
N TRP A 10 5.84 21.46 -10.62
CA TRP A 10 7.01 20.89 -11.31
C TRP A 10 8.35 21.47 -10.82
N LYS A 11 8.36 22.69 -10.28
CA LYS A 11 9.57 23.34 -9.71
C LYS A 11 9.87 23.00 -8.25
N LEU A 12 8.94 22.40 -7.54
CA LEU A 12 9.28 21.71 -6.30
C LEU A 12 10.02 20.44 -6.71
N ASP A 13 11.29 20.36 -6.35
CA ASP A 13 12.26 19.26 -6.52
C ASP A 13 11.65 17.85 -6.19
N MET A 14 10.54 17.54 -6.86
CA MET A 14 9.72 16.33 -6.65
C MET A 14 10.46 15.07 -7.10
N THR A 15 11.38 15.17 -8.06
CA THR A 15 12.09 14.00 -8.58
C THR A 15 13.08 13.42 -7.57
N LYS A 16 13.83 14.24 -6.86
CA LYS A 16 14.77 13.78 -5.82
C LYS A 16 14.04 13.44 -4.52
N ARG A 17 13.01 14.21 -4.13
CA ARG A 17 12.23 13.96 -2.90
C ARG A 17 11.28 12.80 -3.05
N MET A 18 10.67 12.62 -4.21
CA MET A 18 9.81 11.47 -4.51
C MET A 18 10.62 10.19 -4.72
N GLN A 19 11.80 10.25 -5.33
CA GLN A 19 12.75 9.14 -5.35
C GLN A 19 13.27 8.78 -3.95
N TRP A 20 13.33 9.75 -3.02
CA TRP A 20 13.73 9.50 -1.65
C TRP A 20 12.60 8.88 -0.82
N LEU A 21 11.36 9.35 -0.96
CA LEU A 21 10.15 8.70 -0.41
C LEU A 21 9.98 7.27 -0.96
N TRP A 22 10.33 7.07 -2.22
CA TRP A 22 10.40 5.77 -2.86
C TRP A 22 11.47 4.86 -2.30
N ARG A 23 12.64 5.39 -2.05
CA ARG A 23 13.72 4.67 -1.37
C ARG A 23 13.30 4.23 0.03
N ILE A 24 12.42 4.98 0.69
CA ILE A 24 11.87 4.62 1.99
C ILE A 24 10.80 3.53 1.88
N VAL A 25 9.80 3.65 1.02
CA VAL A 25 8.71 2.66 0.90
C VAL A 25 9.20 1.29 0.41
N ILE A 26 10.22 1.25 -0.42
CA ILE A 26 10.85 0.01 -0.89
C ILE A 26 12.04 -0.39 0.02
N ALA A 27 12.76 0.57 0.61
CA ALA A 27 13.67 0.31 1.72
C ALA A 27 12.93 -0.35 2.91
N MET A 28 11.68 -0.04 3.07
CA MET A 28 10.77 -0.64 4.03
C MET A 28 10.60 -2.15 3.85
N LEU A 29 10.70 -2.66 2.65
CA LEU A 29 10.62 -4.10 2.41
C LEU A 29 11.98 -4.80 2.63
N ILE A 30 13.10 -4.10 2.65
CA ILE A 30 14.42 -4.77 2.49
C ILE A 30 15.62 -4.16 3.27
N THR A 31 15.53 -3.16 4.11
CA THR A 31 16.74 -2.70 4.84
C THR A 31 16.73 -3.05 6.31
N CYS A 32 17.42 -4.13 6.69
CA CYS A 32 18.23 -4.26 7.91
C CYS A 32 19.01 -5.56 8.02
N LEU A 33 20.21 -5.43 8.40
CA LEU A 33 21.12 -6.53 8.63
C LEU A 33 21.85 -6.39 9.97
N ILE A 34 21.92 -7.45 10.72
CA ILE A 34 23.01 -8.05 11.51
C ILE A 34 22.59 -8.50 12.91
N SER A 35 22.93 -9.76 13.16
CA SER A 35 23.31 -10.50 14.39
C SER A 35 22.35 -11.57 14.90
N ILE A 36 22.85 -12.77 14.93
CA ILE A 36 22.22 -14.01 15.38
C ILE A 36 22.64 -14.29 16.82
N SER A 37 21.66 -14.72 17.64
CA SER A 37 21.95 -15.55 18.82
C SER A 37 20.93 -16.67 18.90
N ALA A 38 21.41 -17.88 19.01
CA ALA A 38 20.64 -19.11 19.08
C ALA A 38 20.03 -19.31 20.46
N ILE A 39 18.77 -19.71 20.54
CA ILE A 39 18.12 -20.20 21.76
C ILE A 39 17.66 -21.64 21.52
N ALA A 40 18.04 -22.52 22.43
CA ALA A 40 17.73 -23.94 22.43
C ALA A 40 16.29 -24.21 22.91
N LEU A 41 15.64 -25.19 22.28
CA LEU A 41 14.29 -25.66 22.57
C LEU A 41 14.27 -26.82 23.55
N GLN A 42 13.29 -26.85 24.45
CA GLN A 42 12.91 -28.02 25.24
C GLN A 42 11.58 -28.60 24.74
N PRO A 43 11.41 -29.93 24.72
CA PRO A 43 10.26 -30.57 24.11
C PRO A 43 9.13 -30.82 25.11
N GLY A 44 7.98 -30.27 24.86
CA GLY A 44 6.70 -30.74 25.37
C GLY A 44 5.83 -31.22 24.20
N ASN A 45 5.04 -32.28 24.40
CA ASN A 45 4.21 -32.96 23.39
C ASN A 45 3.00 -32.13 22.88
N ALA A 46 3.12 -30.84 22.72
CA ALA A 46 2.20 -30.03 21.94
C ALA A 46 2.62 -30.05 20.46
N ALA A 47 1.66 -30.15 19.55
CA ALA A 47 1.98 -30.05 18.12
C ALA A 47 2.81 -28.78 17.89
N ILE A 48 4.00 -28.92 17.31
CA ILE A 48 4.91 -27.80 17.09
C ILE A 48 4.22 -26.85 16.10
N SER A 49 4.05 -25.58 16.49
CA SER A 49 3.54 -24.52 15.63
C SER A 49 4.35 -24.45 14.33
N PRO A 50 3.72 -24.51 13.14
CA PRO A 50 4.45 -24.41 11.89
C PRO A 50 5.11 -23.03 11.75
N LEU A 51 6.26 -22.99 11.07
CA LEU A 51 6.97 -21.75 10.75
C LEU A 51 6.71 -21.37 9.29
N PRO A 52 6.41 -20.11 8.95
CA PRO A 52 6.17 -19.69 7.58
C PRO A 52 7.45 -19.57 6.74
N ASP A 53 8.60 -19.32 7.36
CA ASP A 53 9.90 -19.07 6.70
C ASP A 53 10.26 -20.12 5.62
N PRO A 54 10.13 -21.46 5.86
CA PRO A 54 10.42 -22.46 4.84
C PRO A 54 9.57 -22.33 3.57
N TYR A 55 8.31 -21.96 3.71
CA TYR A 55 7.39 -21.81 2.58
C TYR A 55 7.60 -20.48 1.83
N LEU A 56 7.85 -19.42 2.59
CA LEU A 56 8.16 -18.09 2.05
C LEU A 56 9.48 -18.08 1.27
N THR A 57 10.54 -18.70 1.82
CA THR A 57 11.88 -18.67 1.21
C THR A 57 12.04 -19.68 0.06
N THR A 58 11.13 -20.62 -0.09
CA THR A 58 11.11 -21.57 -1.22
C THR A 58 10.02 -21.27 -2.25
N GLY A 59 9.19 -20.25 -2.03
CA GLY A 59 8.07 -19.90 -2.92
C GLY A 59 6.91 -20.90 -2.87
N LYS A 60 6.84 -21.78 -1.86
CA LYS A 60 5.79 -22.80 -1.72
C LYS A 60 4.59 -22.27 -0.95
N LEU A 61 4.07 -21.13 -1.37
CA LEU A 61 3.04 -20.39 -0.62
C LEU A 61 1.74 -21.19 -0.47
N ALA A 62 1.26 -21.84 -1.54
CA ALA A 62 0.05 -22.63 -1.51
C ALA A 62 0.17 -23.85 -0.58
N GLU A 63 1.36 -24.50 -0.55
CA GLU A 63 1.64 -25.60 0.38
C GLU A 63 1.62 -25.09 1.83
N GLY A 64 2.30 -23.97 2.07
CA GLY A 64 2.32 -23.31 3.38
C GLY A 64 0.92 -22.95 3.86
N GLU A 65 0.13 -22.30 3.02
CA GLU A 65 -1.25 -21.92 3.37
C GLU A 65 -2.09 -23.14 3.79
N LYS A 66 -1.97 -24.26 3.05
CA LYS A 66 -2.66 -25.52 3.38
C LYS A 66 -2.22 -26.06 4.73
N VAL A 67 -0.90 -26.14 4.98
CA VAL A 67 -0.34 -26.67 6.25
C VAL A 67 -0.83 -25.84 7.44
N PHE A 68 -0.78 -24.52 7.34
CA PHE A 68 -1.22 -23.64 8.42
C PHE A 68 -2.73 -23.71 8.66
N LYS A 69 -3.54 -23.77 7.60
CA LYS A 69 -5.00 -23.96 7.72
C LYS A 69 -5.34 -25.29 8.39
N ASP A 70 -4.66 -26.37 8.00
CA ASP A 70 -4.89 -27.69 8.58
C ASP A 70 -4.46 -27.74 10.06
N TYR A 71 -3.34 -27.12 10.41
CA TYR A 71 -2.89 -27.01 11.79
C TYR A 71 -3.88 -26.22 12.67
N LEU A 72 -4.33 -25.07 12.18
CA LEU A 72 -5.24 -24.19 12.93
C LEU A 72 -6.64 -24.76 13.16
N LYS A 73 -7.06 -25.81 12.43
CA LYS A 73 -8.33 -26.53 12.70
C LYS A 73 -8.38 -27.11 14.11
N ASN A 74 -7.24 -27.56 14.63
CA ASN A 74 -7.13 -28.17 15.94
C ASN A 74 -6.36 -27.30 16.96
N ASN A 75 -5.82 -26.16 16.52
CA ASN A 75 -4.98 -25.24 17.30
C ASN A 75 -5.44 -23.79 17.05
N ASP A 76 -6.71 -23.53 17.15
CA ASP A 76 -7.36 -22.26 16.80
C ASP A 76 -6.92 -21.06 17.64
N LYS A 77 -6.26 -21.30 18.78
CA LYS A 77 -5.71 -20.29 19.70
C LYS A 77 -4.22 -20.00 19.46
N ASP A 78 -3.59 -20.65 18.50
CA ASP A 78 -2.20 -20.37 18.17
C ASP A 78 -2.09 -19.12 17.30
N ASP A 79 -1.97 -17.96 17.95
CA ASP A 79 -1.88 -16.66 17.28
C ASP A 79 -0.59 -16.51 16.46
N LYS A 80 0.49 -17.20 16.84
CA LYS A 80 1.73 -17.22 16.06
C LYS A 80 1.54 -17.94 14.72
N ALA A 81 0.92 -19.10 14.73
CA ALA A 81 0.55 -19.80 13.49
C ALA A 81 -0.43 -18.99 12.66
N ARG A 82 -1.40 -18.33 13.30
CA ARG A 82 -2.37 -17.47 12.65
C ARG A 82 -1.70 -16.27 11.97
N PHE A 83 -0.76 -15.63 12.62
CA PHE A 83 0.00 -14.52 12.01
C PHE A 83 0.85 -15.04 10.83
N GLY A 84 1.53 -16.19 10.99
CA GLY A 84 2.27 -16.85 9.90
C GLY A 84 1.38 -17.15 8.69
N LEU A 85 0.15 -17.63 8.90
CA LEU A 85 -0.84 -17.83 7.84
C LEU A 85 -1.22 -16.50 7.16
N GLY A 86 -1.48 -15.44 7.94
CA GLY A 86 -1.79 -14.12 7.41
C GLY A 86 -0.69 -13.56 6.51
N VAL A 87 0.58 -13.72 6.92
CA VAL A 87 1.74 -13.33 6.10
C VAL A 87 1.80 -14.15 4.80
N ILE A 88 1.64 -15.46 4.86
CA ILE A 88 1.61 -16.31 3.65
C ILE A 88 0.50 -15.88 2.71
N GLN A 89 -0.71 -15.63 3.22
CA GLN A 89 -1.85 -15.19 2.42
C GLN A 89 -1.63 -13.82 1.78
N PHE A 90 -1.02 -12.87 2.52
CA PHE A 90 -0.68 -11.57 1.97
C PHE A 90 0.35 -11.68 0.84
N MET A 91 1.38 -12.52 1.01
CA MET A 91 2.38 -12.77 -0.04
C MET A 91 1.75 -13.49 -1.24
N SER A 92 0.87 -14.47 -1.02
CA SER A 92 0.15 -15.17 -2.10
C SER A 92 -0.77 -14.22 -2.89
N GLY A 93 -1.46 -13.31 -2.21
CA GLY A 93 -2.27 -12.27 -2.87
C GLY A 93 -1.40 -11.33 -3.71
N THR A 94 -0.25 -10.91 -3.18
CA THR A 94 0.73 -10.08 -3.89
C THR A 94 1.27 -10.81 -5.12
N GLU A 95 1.60 -12.09 -5.01
CA GLU A 95 2.05 -12.93 -6.13
C GLU A 95 0.98 -13.01 -7.23
N ARG A 96 -0.28 -13.29 -6.88
CA ARG A 96 -1.39 -13.33 -7.85
C ARG A 96 -1.61 -11.99 -8.55
N LEU A 97 -1.50 -10.89 -7.83
CA LEU A 97 -1.57 -9.55 -8.41
C LEU A 97 -0.44 -9.34 -9.42
N MET A 98 0.81 -9.66 -9.06
CA MET A 98 1.98 -9.51 -9.94
C MET A 98 1.88 -10.42 -11.16
N GLN A 99 1.45 -11.66 -11.02
CA GLN A 99 1.18 -12.57 -12.13
C GLN A 99 0.12 -12.02 -13.09
N SER A 100 -0.92 -11.39 -12.56
CA SER A 100 -1.94 -10.74 -13.38
C SER A 100 -1.37 -9.55 -14.16
N LEU A 101 -0.58 -8.72 -13.52
CA LEU A 101 0.09 -7.57 -14.16
C LEU A 101 1.11 -8.04 -15.20
N TYR A 102 1.89 -9.10 -14.93
CA TYR A 102 2.80 -9.73 -15.88
C TYR A 102 2.03 -10.28 -17.09
N ARG A 103 0.99 -11.07 -16.85
CA ARG A 103 0.15 -11.65 -17.92
C ARG A 103 -0.34 -10.62 -18.92
N TYR A 104 -0.73 -9.43 -18.44
CA TYR A 104 -1.19 -8.33 -19.27
C TYR A 104 -0.08 -7.40 -19.75
N GLY A 105 1.19 -7.73 -19.47
CA GLY A 105 2.33 -6.99 -19.96
C GLY A 105 2.46 -5.59 -19.37
N MET A 106 2.39 -5.47 -18.07
CA MET A 106 2.63 -4.19 -17.39
C MET A 106 4.01 -3.62 -17.79
N ILE A 107 4.05 -2.30 -17.99
CA ILE A 107 5.25 -1.55 -18.35
C ILE A 107 5.65 -0.70 -17.15
N GLN A 108 6.94 -0.73 -16.80
CA GLN A 108 7.48 0.20 -15.81
C GLN A 108 7.50 1.61 -16.40
N ASN A 109 6.59 2.46 -15.98
CA ASN A 109 6.48 3.85 -16.43
C ASN A 109 6.63 4.79 -15.22
N PRO A 110 7.50 5.82 -15.29
CA PRO A 110 7.63 6.82 -14.22
C PRO A 110 6.31 7.51 -13.83
N ALA A 111 5.39 7.70 -14.78
CA ALA A 111 4.06 8.25 -14.52
C ALA A 111 3.19 7.34 -13.63
N GLY A 112 3.40 6.01 -13.68
CA GLY A 112 2.75 5.04 -12.81
C GLY A 112 3.21 5.12 -11.35
N GLY A 113 4.31 5.83 -11.11
CA GLY A 113 4.91 5.96 -9.80
C GLY A 113 3.99 6.56 -8.71
N SER A 114 2.88 7.19 -9.05
CA SER A 114 1.88 7.69 -8.09
C SER A 114 0.79 6.68 -7.74
N ILE A 115 0.71 5.56 -8.45
CA ILE A 115 -0.31 4.53 -8.25
C ILE A 115 0.36 3.27 -7.69
N PRO A 116 0.05 2.82 -6.47
CA PRO A 116 0.74 1.73 -5.80
C PRO A 116 0.82 0.43 -6.63
N PHE A 117 -0.26 0.06 -7.32
CA PHE A 117 -0.31 -1.17 -8.12
C PHE A 117 0.67 -1.17 -9.30
N PHE A 118 0.92 -0.02 -9.92
CA PHE A 118 1.87 0.09 -11.04
C PHE A 118 3.33 0.23 -10.62
N ARG A 119 3.57 0.16 -9.33
CA ARG A 119 4.92 0.22 -8.74
C ARG A 119 5.55 -1.14 -8.54
N LEU A 120 4.74 -2.18 -8.60
CA LEU A 120 5.24 -3.53 -8.42
C LEU A 120 6.27 -3.85 -9.51
N PRO A 121 7.43 -4.41 -9.16
CA PRO A 121 8.53 -4.68 -10.08
C PRO A 121 8.26 -5.93 -10.90
N VAL A 122 7.29 -5.85 -11.77
CA VAL A 122 6.90 -6.94 -12.64
C VAL A 122 7.87 -7.03 -13.84
N PRO A 123 8.44 -8.20 -14.16
CA PRO A 123 9.31 -8.36 -15.31
C PRO A 123 8.54 -8.15 -16.62
N THR A 124 9.28 -7.84 -17.69
CA THR A 124 8.68 -7.66 -19.03
C THR A 124 8.15 -8.98 -19.56
N ASN A 125 6.87 -9.03 -19.93
CA ASN A 125 6.29 -10.18 -20.62
C ASN A 125 6.51 -10.06 -22.14
N PRO A 126 7.19 -11.02 -22.80
CA PRO A 126 7.41 -10.97 -24.24
C PRO A 126 6.16 -11.31 -25.08
N LYS A 127 5.12 -11.89 -24.46
CA LYS A 127 3.87 -12.32 -25.12
C LYS A 127 2.65 -11.98 -24.26
N PRO A 128 2.38 -10.68 -24.02
CA PRO A 128 1.30 -10.28 -23.14
C PRO A 128 -0.07 -10.58 -23.76
N GLN A 129 -1.01 -10.95 -22.91
CA GLN A 129 -2.42 -11.02 -23.27
C GLN A 129 -2.99 -9.61 -23.41
N THR A 130 -4.05 -9.48 -24.20
CA THR A 130 -4.77 -8.21 -24.33
C THR A 130 -5.54 -7.93 -23.03
N LEU A 131 -5.26 -6.78 -22.42
CA LEU A 131 -5.98 -6.30 -21.27
C LEU A 131 -7.26 -5.59 -21.70
N THR A 132 -8.41 -6.07 -21.26
CA THR A 132 -9.70 -5.38 -21.36
C THR A 132 -9.96 -4.58 -20.10
N TYR A 133 -10.87 -3.60 -20.16
CA TYR A 133 -11.33 -2.88 -18.97
C TYR A 133 -11.90 -3.82 -17.91
N ASP A 134 -12.76 -4.74 -18.32
CA ASP A 134 -13.37 -5.71 -17.41
C ASP A 134 -12.33 -6.67 -16.82
N GLY A 135 -11.30 -7.03 -17.59
CA GLY A 135 -10.14 -7.79 -17.09
C GLY A 135 -9.37 -7.04 -16.00
N LEU A 136 -9.14 -5.73 -16.17
CA LEU A 136 -8.52 -4.91 -15.14
C LEU A 136 -9.39 -4.83 -13.87
N GLN A 137 -10.70 -4.67 -14.04
CA GLN A 137 -11.64 -4.67 -12.92
C GLN A 137 -11.65 -6.00 -12.15
N GLN A 138 -11.50 -7.13 -12.84
CA GLN A 138 -11.36 -8.46 -12.21
C GLN A 138 -10.05 -8.57 -11.42
N VAL A 139 -8.94 -8.01 -11.91
CA VAL A 139 -7.67 -7.97 -11.16
C VAL A 139 -7.84 -7.21 -9.84
N PHE A 140 -8.50 -6.05 -9.87
CA PHE A 140 -8.77 -5.29 -8.64
C PHE A 140 -9.70 -6.04 -7.68
N GLN A 141 -10.74 -6.70 -8.19
CA GLN A 141 -11.64 -7.49 -7.34
C GLN A 141 -10.89 -8.65 -6.68
N GLY A 142 -10.10 -9.40 -7.44
CA GLY A 142 -9.29 -10.50 -6.89
C GLY A 142 -8.35 -10.02 -5.78
N TRP A 143 -7.72 -8.84 -5.96
CA TRP A 143 -6.89 -8.24 -4.93
C TRP A 143 -7.68 -7.86 -3.66
N ILE A 144 -8.86 -7.27 -3.80
CA ILE A 144 -9.75 -6.95 -2.68
C ILE A 144 -10.11 -8.22 -1.89
N ASP A 145 -10.43 -9.30 -2.58
CA ASP A 145 -10.82 -10.59 -1.98
C ASP A 145 -9.64 -11.24 -1.24
N ASP A 146 -8.44 -11.16 -1.80
CA ASP A 146 -7.21 -11.61 -1.16
C ASP A 146 -6.95 -10.84 0.15
N LEU A 147 -7.05 -9.52 0.11
CA LEU A 147 -6.89 -8.68 1.29
C LEU A 147 -7.96 -8.96 2.37
N ALA A 148 -9.20 -9.23 1.96
CA ALA A 148 -10.27 -9.62 2.88
C ALA A 148 -9.95 -10.96 3.57
N THR A 149 -9.37 -11.92 2.85
CA THR A 149 -8.92 -13.19 3.41
C THR A 149 -7.85 -12.99 4.48
N VAL A 150 -6.86 -12.12 4.22
CA VAL A 150 -5.82 -11.78 5.20
C VAL A 150 -6.43 -11.16 6.45
N ARG A 151 -7.35 -10.18 6.30
CA ARG A 151 -8.03 -9.55 7.44
C ARG A 151 -8.74 -10.55 8.31
N THR A 152 -9.54 -11.42 7.73
CA THR A 152 -10.28 -12.47 8.46
C THR A 152 -9.33 -13.40 9.22
N THR A 153 -8.16 -13.68 8.65
CA THR A 153 -7.15 -14.51 9.31
C THR A 153 -6.51 -13.79 10.50
N LEU A 154 -6.21 -12.49 10.39
CA LEU A 154 -5.49 -11.72 11.41
C LEU A 154 -6.40 -11.23 12.56
N GLU A 155 -7.68 -11.00 12.29
CA GLU A 155 -8.64 -10.41 13.26
C GLU A 155 -8.68 -11.11 14.63
N PRO A 156 -8.62 -12.46 14.75
CA PRO A 156 -8.67 -13.12 16.05
C PRO A 156 -7.40 -12.99 16.91
N ILE A 157 -6.29 -12.45 16.40
CA ILE A 157 -5.01 -12.36 17.11
C ILE A 157 -5.13 -11.46 18.35
N LYS A 158 -4.82 -12.04 19.53
CA LYS A 158 -4.91 -11.36 20.84
C LYS A 158 -3.67 -11.51 21.71
N ASP A 159 -2.78 -12.46 21.40
CA ASP A 159 -1.58 -12.72 22.20
C ASP A 159 -0.67 -11.50 22.24
N GLN A 160 -0.45 -10.96 23.44
CA GLN A 160 0.43 -9.81 23.67
C GLN A 160 1.91 -10.18 23.57
N ASN A 161 2.24 -11.47 23.69
CA ASN A 161 3.61 -11.98 23.60
C ASN A 161 3.91 -12.60 22.23
N LEU A 162 3.09 -12.34 21.23
CA LEU A 162 3.32 -12.78 19.87
C LEU A 162 4.73 -12.38 19.42
N LYS A 163 5.50 -13.35 18.93
CA LYS A 163 6.82 -13.12 18.30
C LYS A 163 6.97 -14.05 17.10
N LEU A 164 7.17 -13.49 15.93
CA LEU A 164 7.40 -14.21 14.68
C LEU A 164 8.59 -13.59 13.92
N ALA A 165 9.70 -14.30 13.90
CA ALA A 165 10.89 -13.84 13.18
C ALA A 165 10.82 -14.26 11.71
N LEU A 166 11.02 -13.31 10.78
CA LEU A 166 10.99 -13.53 9.33
C LEU A 166 12.16 -12.87 8.62
N ARG A 167 12.67 -13.54 7.58
CA ARG A 167 13.70 -13.03 6.66
C ARG A 167 13.05 -12.52 5.39
N LEU A 168 12.53 -11.28 5.44
CA LEU A 168 11.78 -10.69 4.32
C LEU A 168 12.58 -10.69 3.01
N GLY A 169 13.89 -10.43 3.07
CA GLY A 169 14.72 -10.39 1.88
C GLY A 169 14.76 -11.70 1.09
N LEU A 170 14.61 -12.84 1.77
CA LEU A 170 14.68 -14.16 1.17
C LEU A 170 13.34 -14.70 0.66
N ILE A 171 12.24 -13.98 0.86
CA ILE A 171 10.93 -14.39 0.35
C ILE A 171 10.98 -14.44 -1.18
N ARG A 172 10.44 -15.51 -1.74
CA ARG A 172 10.35 -15.76 -3.18
C ARG A 172 8.89 -15.77 -3.61
N LEU A 173 8.63 -15.08 -4.72
CA LEU A 173 7.30 -15.01 -5.33
C LEU A 173 7.44 -15.33 -6.82
N ASP A 174 6.62 -16.24 -7.34
CA ASP A 174 6.55 -16.56 -8.77
C ASP A 174 5.84 -15.41 -9.51
N PHE A 175 6.61 -14.42 -9.96
CA PHE A 175 6.02 -13.21 -10.56
C PHE A 175 5.51 -13.40 -11.98
N ASP A 176 6.12 -14.29 -12.73
CA ASP A 176 5.78 -14.52 -14.13
C ASP A 176 4.76 -15.66 -14.32
N GLY A 177 4.43 -16.37 -13.24
CA GLY A 177 3.44 -17.45 -13.24
C GLY A 177 3.91 -18.71 -13.94
N ASN A 178 5.23 -18.94 -14.00
CA ASN A 178 5.81 -20.13 -14.63
C ASN A 178 5.76 -21.39 -13.75
N GLY A 179 5.29 -21.26 -12.50
CA GLY A 179 5.18 -22.33 -11.49
C GLY A 179 6.46 -22.56 -10.69
N LYS A 180 7.44 -21.65 -10.76
CA LYS A 180 8.69 -21.71 -10.03
C LYS A 180 9.05 -20.32 -9.54
N ALA A 181 9.34 -20.19 -8.27
CA ALA A 181 9.87 -18.95 -7.71
C ALA A 181 11.42 -19.01 -7.77
N ASP A 182 11.98 -18.44 -8.83
CA ASP A 182 13.42 -18.46 -9.10
C ASP A 182 14.22 -17.51 -8.20
N ASP A 183 15.57 -17.63 -8.20
CA ASP A 183 16.46 -16.76 -7.40
C ASP A 183 16.27 -15.27 -7.75
N LYS A 184 15.98 -14.94 -9.01
CA LYS A 184 15.73 -13.57 -9.47
C LYS A 184 14.44 -12.97 -8.92
N GLU A 185 13.57 -13.80 -8.39
CA GLU A 185 12.26 -13.46 -7.84
C GLU A 185 12.28 -13.36 -6.31
N MET A 186 13.48 -13.37 -5.70
CA MET A 186 13.62 -13.00 -4.29
C MET A 186 13.40 -11.51 -4.08
N LEU A 187 12.76 -11.15 -2.98
CA LEU A 187 12.44 -9.75 -2.67
C LEU A 187 13.67 -8.84 -2.64
N TRP A 188 14.85 -9.32 -2.19
CA TRP A 188 16.07 -8.51 -2.22
C TRP A 188 16.58 -8.21 -3.63
N GLN A 189 16.41 -9.13 -4.60
CA GLN A 189 16.74 -8.92 -6.00
C GLN A 189 15.84 -7.84 -6.62
N LEU A 190 14.56 -7.95 -6.34
CA LEU A 190 13.58 -6.95 -6.77
C LEU A 190 13.87 -5.57 -6.20
N PHE A 191 14.22 -5.52 -4.93
CA PHE A 191 14.63 -4.28 -4.30
C PHE A 191 15.80 -3.63 -5.02
N ASN A 192 16.86 -4.39 -5.32
CA ASN A 192 17.98 -3.88 -6.08
C ASN A 192 17.56 -3.38 -7.47
N ALA A 193 16.70 -4.13 -8.16
CA ALA A 193 16.23 -3.77 -9.50
C ALA A 193 15.44 -2.45 -9.50
N VAL A 194 14.63 -2.22 -8.47
CA VAL A 194 13.75 -1.04 -8.38
C VAL A 194 14.46 0.18 -7.81
N THR A 195 15.32 -0.01 -6.81
CA THR A 195 15.95 1.11 -6.06
C THR A 195 17.35 1.46 -6.56
N GLY A 196 17.98 0.58 -7.35
CA GLY A 196 19.39 0.68 -7.68
C GLY A 196 20.30 0.43 -6.46
N ALA A 197 19.77 -0.15 -5.39
CA ALA A 197 20.55 -0.54 -4.21
C ALA A 197 21.51 -1.68 -4.59
N ARG A 198 22.46 -1.97 -3.69
CA ARG A 198 23.44 -3.04 -3.83
C ARG A 198 23.40 -3.97 -2.63
N VAL A 199 22.20 -4.40 -2.24
CA VAL A 199 22.00 -5.41 -1.21
C VAL A 199 22.56 -6.74 -1.74
N THR A 200 23.32 -7.46 -0.92
CA THR A 200 23.82 -8.79 -1.27
C THR A 200 22.91 -9.88 -0.70
N GLU A 201 23.05 -11.11 -1.19
CA GLU A 201 22.35 -12.26 -0.62
C GLU A 201 22.70 -12.46 0.86
N LYS A 202 23.98 -12.27 1.23
CA LYS A 202 24.43 -12.32 2.61
C LYS A 202 23.69 -11.29 3.46
N ASP A 203 23.51 -10.12 2.91
CA ASP A 203 22.73 -9.06 3.53
C ASP A 203 21.28 -9.52 3.74
N ALA A 204 20.63 -10.06 2.74
CA ALA A 204 19.28 -10.58 2.83
C ALA A 204 19.13 -11.75 3.83
N GLN A 205 20.12 -12.66 3.90
CA GLN A 205 20.17 -13.76 4.87
C GLN A 205 20.25 -13.27 6.32
N GLN A 206 20.96 -12.18 6.54
CA GLN A 206 21.14 -11.59 7.87
C GLN A 206 19.97 -10.68 8.27
N PHE A 207 19.12 -10.30 7.33
CA PHE A 207 17.98 -9.43 7.55
C PHE A 207 16.83 -10.19 8.19
N LEU A 208 16.77 -10.16 9.48
CA LEU A 208 15.73 -10.77 10.30
C LEU A 208 14.93 -9.68 10.99
N ILE A 209 13.61 -9.73 10.93
CA ILE A 209 12.69 -8.89 11.70
C ILE A 209 11.95 -9.78 12.67
N ALA A 210 11.86 -9.36 13.93
CA ALA A 210 11.07 -10.05 14.94
C ALA A 210 9.69 -9.35 15.04
N PHE A 211 8.79 -9.75 14.16
CA PHE A 211 7.43 -9.22 14.17
C PHE A 211 6.67 -9.63 15.42
N ASP A 212 5.89 -8.71 15.96
CA ASP A 212 5.10 -8.88 17.16
C ASP A 212 3.60 -8.58 16.93
N ARG A 213 2.85 -8.39 18.03
CA ARG A 213 1.43 -8.08 17.95
C ARG A 213 1.17 -6.70 17.32
N GLY A 214 2.02 -5.71 17.60
CA GLY A 214 1.93 -4.38 16.98
C GLY A 214 2.01 -4.46 15.47
N ASP A 215 2.92 -5.28 14.97
CA ASP A 215 3.11 -5.53 13.53
C ASP A 215 1.96 -6.32 12.90
N ALA A 216 1.38 -7.28 13.62
CA ALA A 216 0.20 -8.01 13.15
C ALA A 216 -1.01 -7.07 12.96
N LEU A 217 -1.21 -6.14 13.91
CA LEU A 217 -2.23 -5.09 13.81
C LEU A 217 -1.92 -4.10 12.69
N TRP A 218 -0.65 -3.74 12.53
CA TRP A 218 -0.19 -2.91 11.42
C TRP A 218 -0.51 -3.56 10.07
N LEU A 219 -0.17 -4.84 9.88
CA LEU A 219 -0.46 -5.55 8.63
C LEU A 219 -1.97 -5.59 8.36
N GLN A 220 -2.78 -5.83 9.39
CA GLN A 220 -4.24 -5.79 9.27
C GLN A 220 -4.72 -4.39 8.84
N GLY A 221 -4.23 -3.32 9.47
CA GLY A 221 -4.50 -1.93 9.09
C GLY A 221 -4.08 -1.63 7.64
N TYR A 222 -2.90 -2.10 7.23
CA TYR A 222 -2.40 -1.91 5.88
C TYR A 222 -3.28 -2.59 4.83
N THR A 223 -3.84 -3.77 5.11
CA THR A 223 -4.81 -4.40 4.21
C THR A 223 -6.11 -3.60 4.08
N HIS A 224 -6.51 -2.84 5.09
CA HIS A 224 -7.64 -1.90 4.99
C HIS A 224 -7.30 -0.70 4.11
N VAL A 225 -6.09 -0.14 4.20
CA VAL A 225 -5.64 0.95 3.31
C VAL A 225 -5.69 0.51 1.85
N LEU A 226 -5.08 -0.64 1.54
CA LEU A 226 -5.07 -1.20 0.18
C LEU A 226 -6.47 -1.60 -0.29
N GLY A 227 -7.30 -2.13 0.61
CA GLY A 227 -8.69 -2.45 0.34
C GLY A 227 -9.51 -1.22 -0.04
N ALA A 228 -9.38 -0.13 0.72
CA ALA A 228 -10.06 1.15 0.42
C ALA A 228 -9.70 1.68 -0.97
N MET A 229 -8.43 1.55 -1.37
CA MET A 229 -7.98 1.94 -2.71
C MET A 229 -8.61 1.07 -3.81
N GLY A 230 -8.64 -0.25 -3.60
CA GLY A 230 -9.29 -1.18 -4.53
C GLY A 230 -10.79 -0.91 -4.66
N GLU A 231 -11.48 -0.69 -3.54
CA GLU A 231 -12.90 -0.35 -3.51
C GLU A 231 -13.19 0.94 -4.26
N PHE A 232 -12.33 1.97 -4.13
CA PHE A 232 -12.46 3.22 -4.88
C PHE A 232 -12.36 2.99 -6.40
N LEU A 233 -11.38 2.19 -6.85
CA LEU A 233 -11.21 1.86 -8.27
C LEU A 233 -12.39 1.06 -8.83
N ARG A 234 -13.12 0.33 -7.99
CA ARG A 234 -14.29 -0.44 -8.34
C ARG A 234 -15.60 0.35 -8.23
N ALA A 235 -15.66 1.36 -7.36
CA ALA A 235 -16.86 2.17 -7.16
C ALA A 235 -17.25 2.97 -8.41
N TYR A 236 -16.25 3.34 -9.22
CA TYR A 236 -16.40 4.24 -10.36
C TYR A 236 -16.07 3.58 -11.69
N ASP A 237 -16.79 3.95 -12.75
CA ASP A 237 -16.47 3.55 -14.12
C ASP A 237 -15.40 4.47 -14.72
N SER A 238 -14.19 3.97 -14.90
CA SER A 238 -13.07 4.67 -15.52
C SER A 238 -12.78 4.19 -16.95
N ARG A 239 -13.76 3.63 -17.66
CA ARG A 239 -13.62 3.00 -18.98
C ARG A 239 -13.06 3.97 -20.04
N GLU A 240 -13.49 5.23 -20.03
CA GLU A 240 -12.96 6.23 -20.97
C GLU A 240 -11.49 6.54 -20.70
N LEU A 241 -11.11 6.69 -19.44
CA LEU A 241 -9.71 6.87 -19.06
C LEU A 241 -8.87 5.63 -19.41
N PHE A 242 -9.39 4.42 -19.18
CA PHE A 242 -8.74 3.19 -19.58
C PHE A 242 -8.51 3.15 -21.11
N ALA A 243 -9.52 3.44 -21.90
CA ALA A 243 -9.44 3.43 -23.37
C ALA A 243 -8.36 4.38 -23.91
N ALA A 244 -8.18 5.55 -23.29
CA ALA A 244 -7.23 6.56 -23.73
C ALA A 244 -5.83 6.42 -23.13
N CYS A 245 -5.68 5.92 -21.87
CA CYS A 245 -4.43 6.02 -21.13
C CYS A 245 -3.82 4.67 -20.70
N ALA A 246 -4.54 3.55 -20.79
CA ALA A 246 -4.01 2.27 -20.31
C ALA A 246 -2.77 1.79 -21.10
N HIS A 247 -2.58 2.24 -22.33
CA HIS A 247 -1.39 1.98 -23.16
C HIS A 247 -0.08 2.52 -22.53
N LEU A 248 -0.18 3.48 -21.61
CA LEU A 248 0.96 4.00 -20.85
C LEU A 248 1.51 2.97 -19.85
N PHE A 249 0.67 2.04 -19.42
CA PHE A 249 0.97 1.08 -18.35
C PHE A 249 1.01 -0.37 -18.82
N PHE A 250 0.42 -0.68 -19.98
CA PHE A 250 0.34 -2.04 -20.51
C PHE A 250 0.72 -2.10 -21.99
N GLN A 251 1.36 -3.19 -22.37
CA GLN A 251 1.85 -3.37 -23.75
C GLN A 251 0.73 -3.62 -24.76
N ASN A 252 -0.32 -4.31 -24.35
CA ASN A 252 -1.42 -4.72 -25.22
C ASN A 252 -2.77 -4.47 -24.52
N VAL A 253 -3.52 -3.49 -25.02
CA VAL A 253 -4.77 -3.02 -24.42
C VAL A 253 -5.89 -3.09 -25.44
N ASP A 254 -7.07 -3.52 -25.00
CA ASP A 254 -8.28 -3.40 -25.81
C ASP A 254 -8.80 -1.96 -25.76
N THR A 255 -8.45 -1.21 -26.79
CA THR A 255 -8.83 0.20 -26.97
C THR A 255 -9.33 0.45 -28.38
N PRO A 256 -10.33 1.33 -28.59
CA PRO A 256 -10.72 1.78 -29.93
C PRO A 256 -9.63 2.62 -30.61
N HIS A 257 -8.70 3.16 -29.84
CA HIS A 257 -7.62 4.05 -30.28
C HIS A 257 -6.35 3.26 -30.61
N LYS A 258 -6.39 2.38 -31.63
CA LYS A 258 -5.28 1.48 -31.95
C LYS A 258 -3.95 2.18 -32.27
N PHE A 259 -3.99 3.45 -32.71
CA PHE A 259 -2.78 4.26 -32.95
C PHE A 259 -1.97 4.53 -31.66
N LEU A 260 -2.58 4.50 -30.47
CA LEU A 260 -1.88 4.64 -29.19
C LEU A 260 -0.97 3.44 -28.86
N LEU A 261 -1.21 2.31 -29.49
CA LEU A 261 -0.38 1.09 -29.32
C LEU A 261 0.87 1.09 -30.20
N ILE A 262 0.96 2.03 -31.18
CA ILE A 262 2.10 2.17 -32.07
C ILE A 262 3.20 2.93 -31.33
N ARG A 263 4.26 2.22 -30.94
CA ARG A 263 5.41 2.85 -30.29
C ARG A 263 6.38 3.36 -31.34
N PRO A 264 6.75 4.66 -31.32
CA PRO A 264 7.77 5.19 -32.22
C PRO A 264 9.10 4.47 -31.95
N LYS A 265 9.90 4.31 -33.02
CA LYS A 265 11.27 3.78 -32.89
C LYS A 265 12.09 4.76 -32.02
N LYS A 266 13.04 4.25 -31.24
CA LYS A 266 13.91 5.04 -30.32
C LYS A 266 14.66 6.23 -30.96
N THR A 267 14.65 6.35 -32.28
CA THR A 267 15.29 7.44 -33.03
C THR A 267 14.51 8.76 -33.03
N ASP A 268 13.25 8.76 -32.56
CA ASP A 268 12.39 9.95 -32.61
C ASP A 268 12.20 10.55 -31.22
N GLU A 269 13.30 10.83 -30.52
CA GLU A 269 13.35 11.36 -29.15
C GLU A 269 12.52 12.66 -28.98
N TYR A 270 12.38 13.45 -30.06
CA TYR A 270 11.59 14.67 -30.08
C TYR A 270 10.08 14.40 -29.96
N TYR A 271 9.56 13.38 -30.61
CA TYR A 271 8.15 13.01 -30.53
C TYR A 271 7.78 12.39 -29.18
N PHE A 272 8.67 11.63 -28.56
CA PHE A 272 8.46 10.99 -27.27
C PHE A 272 8.20 11.99 -26.14
N ASN A 273 8.92 13.12 -26.16
CA ASN A 273 8.80 14.17 -25.14
C ASN A 273 7.53 15.02 -25.24
N ILE A 274 6.83 14.98 -26.39
CA ILE A 274 5.60 15.74 -26.60
C ILE A 274 4.35 14.92 -26.25
N PHE A 275 4.36 13.60 -26.52
CA PHE A 275 3.18 12.75 -26.32
C PHE A 275 2.89 12.52 -24.83
N ASP A 276 3.88 12.28 -23.98
CA ASP A 276 3.68 12.07 -22.55
C ASP A 276 2.93 13.24 -21.85
N PRO A 277 3.26 14.53 -22.10
CA PRO A 277 2.50 15.64 -21.55
C PRO A 277 1.06 15.72 -22.07
N LEU A 278 0.81 15.37 -23.34
CA LEU A 278 -0.54 15.34 -23.90
C LEU A 278 -1.39 14.22 -23.30
N ASP A 279 -0.78 13.05 -23.08
CA ASP A 279 -1.44 11.93 -22.40
C ASP A 279 -1.78 12.28 -20.96
N LEU A 280 -0.90 13.03 -20.27
CA LEU A 280 -1.19 13.52 -18.92
C LEU A 280 -2.37 14.51 -18.91
N VAL A 281 -2.41 15.45 -19.87
CA VAL A 281 -3.54 16.38 -20.02
C VAL A 281 -4.82 15.61 -20.31
N THR A 282 -4.75 14.59 -21.16
CA THR A 282 -5.88 13.70 -21.47
C THR A 282 -6.33 12.94 -20.23
N ALA A 283 -5.41 12.41 -19.44
CA ALA A 283 -5.73 11.70 -18.19
C ALA A 283 -6.44 12.61 -17.19
N VAL A 284 -5.99 13.85 -17.02
CA VAL A 284 -6.65 14.85 -16.15
C VAL A 284 -8.05 15.21 -16.68
N HIS A 285 -8.20 15.39 -18.00
CA HIS A 285 -9.48 15.70 -18.62
C HIS A 285 -10.49 14.57 -18.49
N LEU A 286 -10.04 13.31 -18.62
CA LEU A 286 -10.88 12.11 -18.54
C LEU A 286 -11.02 11.58 -17.11
N ALA A 287 -10.43 12.21 -16.10
CA ALA A 287 -10.66 11.87 -14.71
C ALA A 287 -12.04 12.31 -14.22
N LYS A 288 -13.07 11.84 -14.94
CA LYS A 288 -14.51 12.00 -14.68
C LYS A 288 -15.14 10.63 -14.67
N PHE A 289 -15.62 10.19 -13.53
CA PHE A 289 -16.05 8.82 -13.38
C PHE A 289 -17.51 8.76 -12.90
N PRO A 290 -18.42 8.15 -13.69
CA PRO A 290 -19.74 7.77 -13.19
C PRO A 290 -19.60 6.85 -11.98
N LEU A 291 -20.44 7.06 -10.98
CA LEU A 291 -20.53 6.18 -9.83
C LEU A 291 -21.41 4.97 -10.20
N VAL A 292 -20.84 3.76 -10.16
CA VAL A 292 -21.54 2.53 -10.60
C VAL A 292 -21.82 1.58 -9.44
N GLU A 293 -21.01 1.57 -8.38
CA GLU A 293 -21.20 0.74 -7.19
C GLU A 293 -21.15 1.61 -5.92
N PRO A 294 -22.19 2.43 -5.63
CA PRO A 294 -22.18 3.41 -4.53
C PRO A 294 -21.98 2.80 -3.14
N GLN A 295 -22.38 1.55 -2.92
CA GLN A 295 -22.18 0.82 -1.66
C GLN A 295 -20.69 0.67 -1.30
N ARG A 296 -19.79 0.65 -2.29
CA ARG A 296 -18.35 0.57 -2.06
C ARG A 296 -17.81 1.82 -1.34
N MET A 297 -18.44 2.96 -1.53
CA MET A 297 -18.04 4.18 -0.83
C MET A 297 -18.26 4.06 0.69
N THR A 298 -19.34 3.44 1.13
CA THR A 298 -19.54 3.11 2.54
C THR A 298 -18.50 2.10 3.04
N THR A 299 -18.14 1.13 2.21
CA THR A 299 -17.06 0.16 2.52
C THR A 299 -15.72 0.86 2.70
N ILE A 300 -15.39 1.86 1.86
CA ILE A 300 -14.18 2.69 2.01
C ILE A 300 -14.19 3.43 3.35
N LEU A 301 -15.31 4.04 3.74
CA LEU A 301 -15.44 4.72 5.03
C LEU A 301 -15.16 3.76 6.20
N ASN A 302 -15.71 2.54 6.13
CA ASN A 302 -15.49 1.50 7.13
C ASN A 302 -14.01 1.08 7.17
N HIS A 303 -13.36 0.92 6.03
CA HIS A 303 -11.92 0.66 5.98
C HIS A 303 -11.12 1.76 6.65
N MET A 304 -11.38 3.03 6.36
CA MET A 304 -10.68 4.15 6.98
C MET A 304 -10.89 4.19 8.51
N LYS A 305 -12.10 3.92 8.99
CA LYS A 305 -12.37 3.81 10.44
C LYS A 305 -11.64 2.64 11.08
N SER A 306 -11.53 1.51 10.39
CA SER A 306 -10.76 0.35 10.84
C SER A 306 -9.27 0.65 10.93
N VAL A 307 -8.69 1.37 9.95
CA VAL A 307 -7.28 1.82 9.99
C VAL A 307 -7.01 2.63 11.27
N ILE A 308 -7.90 3.58 11.59
CA ILE A 308 -7.73 4.41 12.80
C ILE A 308 -7.76 3.55 14.08
N SER A 309 -8.71 2.63 14.19
CA SER A 309 -8.83 1.75 15.36
C SER A 309 -7.60 0.86 15.50
N LEU A 310 -7.19 0.21 14.40
CA LEU A 310 -6.05 -0.70 14.37
C LEU A 310 -4.73 0.04 14.65
N SER A 311 -4.56 1.24 14.11
CA SER A 311 -3.38 2.07 14.38
C SER A 311 -3.27 2.43 15.86
N ARG A 312 -4.38 2.78 16.53
CA ARG A 312 -4.38 3.03 17.99
C ARG A 312 -4.02 1.77 18.79
N GLU A 313 -4.55 0.62 18.40
CA GLU A 313 -4.24 -0.65 19.06
C GLU A 313 -2.78 -1.07 18.83
N SER A 314 -2.27 -0.90 17.62
CA SER A 314 -0.87 -1.14 17.26
C SER A 314 0.05 -0.29 18.14
N TRP A 315 -0.18 1.03 18.20
CA TRP A 315 0.62 1.92 19.06
C TRP A 315 0.52 1.59 20.53
N LYS A 316 -0.65 1.14 21.02
CA LYS A 316 -0.81 0.67 22.39
C LYS A 316 0.06 -0.56 22.66
N SER A 317 0.15 -1.49 21.69
CA SER A 317 1.02 -2.67 21.78
C SER A 317 2.50 -2.26 21.77
N ILE A 318 2.92 -1.49 20.78
CA ILE A 318 4.30 -1.00 20.59
C ILE A 318 4.82 -0.23 21.81
N LEU A 319 4.00 0.63 22.41
CA LEU A 319 4.39 1.41 23.60
C LEU A 319 4.47 0.56 24.87
N ALA A 320 3.82 -0.60 24.92
CA ALA A 320 3.87 -1.53 26.03
C ALA A 320 5.08 -2.46 26.01
N GLU A 321 5.80 -2.54 24.91
CA GLU A 321 6.98 -3.38 24.74
C GLU A 321 8.15 -2.88 25.58
N THR A 322 8.89 -3.83 26.16
CA THR A 322 10.02 -3.55 27.03
C THR A 322 11.35 -4.06 26.50
N ASP A 323 11.33 -4.90 25.47
CA ASP A 323 12.52 -5.39 24.77
C ASP A 323 12.88 -4.47 23.59
N SER A 324 13.97 -4.77 22.89
CA SER A 324 14.40 -4.09 21.66
C SER A 324 14.99 -5.17 20.76
N ASP A 325 14.11 -5.98 20.16
CA ASP A 325 14.46 -7.19 19.45
C ASP A 325 14.17 -7.07 17.95
N ARG A 326 14.89 -6.17 17.26
CA ARG A 326 14.81 -6.02 15.80
C ARG A 326 13.43 -5.54 15.33
N GLU A 327 13.01 -4.47 15.90
CA GLU A 327 11.69 -3.88 15.70
C GLU A 327 11.49 -3.37 14.28
N TRP A 328 10.38 -3.72 13.69
CA TRP A 328 9.92 -3.11 12.45
C TRP A 328 9.46 -1.66 12.70
N VAL A 329 8.52 -1.47 13.60
CA VAL A 329 8.07 -0.16 14.08
C VAL A 329 8.49 0.01 15.54
N PRO A 330 9.58 0.73 15.84
CA PRO A 330 10.07 0.87 17.20
C PRO A 330 9.25 1.87 18.01
N ASN A 331 9.17 1.69 19.32
CA ASN A 331 8.79 2.75 20.23
C ASN A 331 9.96 3.74 20.46
N PRO A 332 9.75 4.88 21.14
CA PRO A 332 10.80 5.88 21.36
C PRO A 332 12.05 5.40 22.11
N LYS A 333 12.00 4.25 22.77
CA LYS A 333 13.12 3.66 23.53
C LYS A 333 13.83 2.54 22.78
N GLN A 334 13.27 2.09 21.68
CA GLN A 334 13.78 0.99 20.87
C GLN A 334 14.55 1.50 19.64
N LEU A 335 15.29 0.59 19.01
CA LEU A 335 15.96 0.82 17.74
C LEU A 335 15.22 0.10 16.61
N SER A 336 14.93 0.81 15.55
CA SER A 336 14.41 0.19 14.34
C SER A 336 15.48 -0.68 13.69
N VAL A 337 15.06 -1.81 13.12
CA VAL A 337 15.88 -2.57 12.18
C VAL A 337 16.21 -1.75 10.93
N ILE A 338 15.46 -0.71 10.63
CA ILE A 338 15.69 0.16 9.48
C ILE A 338 16.61 1.30 9.88
N PRO A 339 17.78 1.41 9.25
CA PRO A 339 18.70 2.51 9.53
C PRO A 339 18.01 3.86 9.35
N GLN A 340 18.26 4.79 10.26
CA GLN A 340 17.77 6.17 10.26
C GLN A 340 16.26 6.33 10.56
N VAL A 341 15.50 5.25 10.76
CA VAL A 341 14.14 5.37 11.31
C VAL A 341 14.25 5.55 12.83
N ARG A 342 13.84 6.72 13.28
CA ARG A 342 13.78 7.05 14.70
C ARG A 342 12.39 7.57 15.03
N VAL A 343 11.77 6.99 16.03
CA VAL A 343 10.49 7.42 16.58
C VAL A 343 10.75 8.22 17.86
N THR A 344 10.02 9.30 18.05
CA THR A 344 10.10 10.14 19.26
C THR A 344 8.75 10.17 19.97
N ASP A 345 8.75 10.48 21.27
CA ASP A 345 7.50 10.65 22.03
C ASP A 345 6.60 11.72 21.42
N GLU A 346 7.18 12.78 20.85
CA GLU A 346 6.44 13.85 20.17
C GLU A 346 5.75 13.33 18.90
N MET A 347 6.44 12.52 18.12
CA MET A 347 5.86 11.89 16.92
C MET A 347 4.66 11.02 17.30
N VAL A 348 4.80 10.14 18.30
CA VAL A 348 3.72 9.27 18.76
C VAL A 348 2.52 10.08 19.27
N LYS A 349 2.78 11.09 20.11
CA LYS A 349 1.73 11.97 20.63
C LYS A 349 0.98 12.72 19.52
N SER A 350 1.72 13.26 18.57
CA SER A 350 1.13 13.99 17.44
C SER A 350 0.33 13.05 16.53
N TRP A 351 0.81 11.82 16.32
CA TRP A 351 0.11 10.81 15.55
C TRP A 351 -1.22 10.41 16.20
N LEU A 352 -1.23 10.07 17.48
CA LEU A 352 -2.46 9.69 18.18
C LEU A 352 -3.49 10.84 18.21
N LYS A 353 -3.04 12.08 18.41
CA LYS A 353 -3.90 13.28 18.31
C LYS A 353 -4.46 13.46 16.89
N PHE A 354 -3.66 13.19 15.88
CA PHE A 354 -4.11 13.21 14.48
C PHE A 354 -5.17 12.14 14.21
N LEU A 355 -4.98 10.91 14.71
CA LEU A 355 -5.99 9.85 14.58
C LEU A 355 -7.32 10.23 15.24
N ASP A 356 -7.28 10.95 16.38
CA ASP A 356 -8.48 11.45 17.04
C ASP A 356 -9.20 12.48 16.17
N GLU A 357 -8.46 13.37 15.54
CA GLU A 357 -9.02 14.39 14.66
C GLU A 357 -9.64 13.77 13.39
N ILE A 358 -8.93 12.84 12.74
CA ILE A 358 -9.45 12.14 11.55
C ILE A 358 -10.71 11.32 11.91
N ALA A 359 -10.75 10.69 13.09
CA ALA A 359 -11.95 9.96 13.54
C ALA A 359 -13.18 10.88 13.60
N LEU A 360 -13.02 12.10 14.14
CA LEU A 360 -14.11 13.08 14.21
C LEU A 360 -14.55 13.54 12.80
N ILE A 361 -13.61 13.66 11.85
CA ILE A 361 -13.89 14.01 10.46
C ILE A 361 -14.66 12.88 9.77
N LEU A 362 -14.23 11.63 9.93
CA LEU A 362 -14.88 10.45 9.33
C LEU A 362 -16.25 10.15 9.96
N ASP A 363 -16.49 10.61 11.18
CA ASP A 363 -17.80 10.55 11.83
C ASP A 363 -18.74 11.71 11.45
N GLY A 364 -18.26 12.68 10.65
CA GLY A 364 -19.01 13.88 10.31
C GLY A 364 -19.21 14.85 11.47
N LYS A 365 -18.44 14.70 12.59
CA LYS A 365 -18.50 15.58 13.78
C LYS A 365 -17.63 16.82 13.62
N LYS A 366 -16.65 16.75 12.71
CA LYS A 366 -15.81 17.86 12.28
C LYS A 366 -15.72 17.90 10.76
N ASN A 367 -15.65 19.10 10.24
CA ASN A 367 -15.57 19.36 8.80
C ASN A 367 -14.17 19.83 8.40
N ILE A 368 -13.82 19.68 7.14
CA ILE A 368 -12.59 20.22 6.55
C ILE A 368 -12.89 21.65 6.05
N PRO A 369 -12.05 22.66 6.36
CA PRO A 369 -12.24 24.01 5.84
C PRO A 369 -12.30 24.02 4.31
N PHE A 370 -13.25 24.79 3.76
CA PHE A 370 -13.34 24.94 2.32
C PHE A 370 -12.42 26.06 1.83
N TRP A 371 -11.54 25.76 0.88
CA TRP A 371 -10.48 26.69 0.43
C TRP A 371 -10.97 27.88 -0.39
N ARG A 372 -12.25 27.90 -0.80
CA ARG A 372 -12.84 28.98 -1.57
C ARG A 372 -13.69 29.94 -0.75
N ASP A 373 -14.14 29.52 0.42
CA ASP A 373 -14.98 30.36 1.31
C ASP A 373 -14.75 29.93 2.76
N GLU A 374 -14.16 30.81 3.56
CA GLU A 374 -13.85 30.57 4.98
C GLU A 374 -15.09 30.35 5.87
N LYS A 375 -16.29 30.74 5.38
CA LYS A 375 -17.56 30.55 6.09
C LYS A 375 -18.16 29.16 5.89
N LEU A 376 -17.62 28.40 4.95
CA LEU A 376 -18.10 27.08 4.57
C LEU A 376 -17.04 26.01 4.86
N SER A 377 -17.52 24.82 5.07
CA SER A 377 -16.67 23.65 5.32
C SER A 377 -17.25 22.41 4.64
N ILE A 378 -16.40 21.45 4.34
CA ILE A 378 -16.78 20.20 3.69
C ILE A 378 -17.03 19.14 4.75
N ASN A 379 -18.23 18.59 4.79
CA ASN A 379 -18.51 17.38 5.56
C ASN A 379 -17.96 16.18 4.80
N PHE A 380 -16.75 15.75 5.19
CA PHE A 380 -16.03 14.70 4.50
C PHE A 380 -16.73 13.33 4.57
N ALA A 381 -17.42 13.04 5.68
CA ALA A 381 -18.18 11.79 5.82
C ALA A 381 -19.28 11.65 4.77
N LYS A 382 -19.92 12.75 4.36
CA LYS A 382 -20.97 12.75 3.32
C LYS A 382 -20.46 12.31 1.95
N ILE A 383 -19.17 12.48 1.65
CA ILE A 383 -18.60 12.00 0.38
C ILE A 383 -18.79 10.48 0.24
N PHE A 384 -18.82 9.76 1.36
CA PHE A 384 -18.96 8.31 1.39
C PHE A 384 -20.39 7.83 1.65
N THR A 385 -21.19 8.61 2.38
CA THR A 385 -22.57 8.23 2.72
C THR A 385 -23.59 8.75 1.69
N GLU A 386 -23.24 9.80 0.97
CA GLU A 386 -24.05 10.40 -0.10
C GLU A 386 -23.20 10.56 -1.38
N PRO A 387 -22.59 9.48 -1.88
CA PRO A 387 -21.58 9.56 -2.92
C PRO A 387 -22.17 10.06 -4.25
N ARG A 388 -21.33 10.74 -5.03
CA ARG A 388 -21.66 11.30 -6.33
C ARG A 388 -20.63 10.92 -7.37
N PRO A 389 -20.91 11.08 -8.67
CA PRO A 389 -19.89 10.95 -9.70
C PRO A 389 -18.64 11.78 -9.37
N PHE A 390 -17.49 11.24 -9.69
CA PHE A 390 -16.20 11.90 -9.46
C PHE A 390 -15.81 12.75 -10.67
N ASP A 391 -15.32 13.96 -10.46
CA ASP A 391 -14.71 14.82 -11.48
C ASP A 391 -13.53 15.55 -10.86
N LEU A 392 -12.31 15.16 -11.24
CA LEU A 392 -11.08 15.69 -10.67
C LEU A 392 -10.97 17.21 -10.82
N VAL A 393 -11.29 17.73 -12.01
CA VAL A 393 -11.16 19.16 -12.31
C VAL A 393 -12.15 19.96 -11.48
N SER A 394 -13.38 19.49 -11.38
CA SER A 394 -14.44 20.12 -10.57
C SER A 394 -14.12 20.03 -9.06
N TRP A 395 -13.47 18.95 -8.60
CA TRP A 395 -12.96 18.85 -7.23
C TRP A 395 -11.87 19.89 -6.96
N VAL A 396 -10.85 19.98 -7.82
CA VAL A 396 -9.77 20.97 -7.67
C VAL A 396 -10.30 22.40 -7.73
N GLN A 397 -11.26 22.66 -8.61
CA GLN A 397 -11.90 23.96 -8.75
C GLN A 397 -12.85 24.28 -7.56
N GLY A 398 -13.46 23.26 -6.95
CA GLY A 398 -14.31 23.37 -5.76
C GLY A 398 -15.82 23.16 -6.01
N THR A 399 -16.29 23.15 -7.26
CA THR A 399 -17.74 22.97 -7.56
C THR A 399 -18.23 21.58 -7.20
N ALA A 400 -17.41 20.54 -7.32
CA ALA A 400 -17.78 19.20 -6.91
C ALA A 400 -17.97 19.05 -5.38
N ALA A 401 -17.40 19.96 -4.58
CA ALA A 401 -17.61 19.98 -3.14
C ALA A 401 -18.98 20.55 -2.72
N THR A 402 -19.68 21.26 -3.60
CA THR A 402 -20.93 21.98 -3.29
C THR A 402 -21.97 21.13 -2.53
N PRO A 403 -22.25 19.87 -2.89
CA PRO A 403 -23.24 19.05 -2.18
C PRO A 403 -22.87 18.72 -0.73
N TYR A 404 -21.60 18.88 -0.37
CA TYR A 404 -21.02 18.51 0.92
C TYR A 404 -20.68 19.73 1.77
N LEU A 405 -20.96 20.95 1.26
CA LEU A 405 -20.69 22.20 1.98
C LEU A 405 -21.75 22.46 3.03
N GLU A 406 -21.28 22.78 4.22
CA GLU A 406 -22.14 23.19 5.34
C GLU A 406 -21.39 24.13 6.29
N LYS A 407 -22.17 24.78 7.16
CA LYS A 407 -21.61 25.52 8.30
C LYS A 407 -21.48 24.53 9.45
N GLY A 408 -20.28 24.38 10.00
CA GLY A 408 -20.07 23.40 11.06
C GLY A 408 -18.74 23.61 11.82
N ASN A 409 -18.50 22.73 12.76
CA ASN A 409 -17.26 22.69 13.52
C ASN A 409 -16.14 22.19 12.61
N THR A 410 -15.14 23.03 12.35
CA THR A 410 -14.01 22.67 11.49
C THR A 410 -12.86 22.05 12.26
N THR A 411 -12.04 21.26 11.56
CA THR A 411 -10.80 20.74 12.10
C THR A 411 -9.85 21.86 12.49
N ASP A 412 -9.10 21.65 13.58
CA ASP A 412 -8.16 22.64 14.08
C ASP A 412 -6.83 22.58 13.29
N ALA A 413 -6.48 23.69 12.64
CA ALA A 413 -5.23 23.83 11.90
C ALA A 413 -3.99 23.52 12.76
N ARG A 414 -4.06 23.70 14.09
CA ARG A 414 -2.95 23.37 15.01
C ARG A 414 -2.62 21.88 15.00
N VAL A 415 -3.61 21.00 14.94
CA VAL A 415 -3.38 19.53 14.89
C VAL A 415 -2.57 19.17 13.65
N TRP A 416 -2.92 19.75 12.50
CA TRP A 416 -2.22 19.52 11.23
C TRP A 416 -0.80 20.08 11.26
N ASN A 417 -0.61 21.27 11.84
CA ASN A 417 0.70 21.90 11.97
C ASN A 417 1.60 21.13 12.94
N GLU A 418 1.08 20.68 14.08
CA GLU A 418 1.83 19.85 15.04
C GLU A 418 2.30 18.56 14.35
N MET A 419 1.43 17.92 13.56
CA MET A 419 1.79 16.73 12.82
C MET A 419 2.87 17.01 11.76
N VAL A 420 2.71 18.07 10.95
CA VAL A 420 3.73 18.46 9.96
C VAL A 420 5.06 18.78 10.64
N ASN A 421 5.05 19.44 11.80
CA ASN A 421 6.25 19.76 12.54
C ASN A 421 6.94 18.52 13.12
N ALA A 422 6.16 17.57 13.66
CA ALA A 422 6.70 16.33 14.22
C ALA A 422 7.32 15.40 13.16
N PHE A 423 6.75 15.35 11.96
CA PHE A 423 7.15 14.44 10.89
C PHE A 423 7.92 15.11 9.75
N GLY A 424 7.92 16.45 9.70
CA GLY A 424 8.58 17.22 8.66
C GLY A 424 8.09 16.88 7.25
N SER A 425 8.99 16.85 6.27
CA SER A 425 8.68 16.48 4.89
C SER A 425 8.32 15.00 4.70
N ASN A 426 8.41 14.18 5.75
CA ASN A 426 8.20 12.73 5.70
C ASN A 426 6.79 12.29 6.13
N LEU A 427 5.89 13.25 6.37
CA LEU A 427 4.55 12.95 6.86
C LEU A 427 3.83 11.86 6.06
N PHE A 428 3.82 11.95 4.74
CA PHE A 428 3.14 10.96 3.90
C PHE A 428 3.79 9.57 3.97
N GLY A 429 5.12 9.52 3.97
CA GLY A 429 5.87 8.28 4.20
C GLY A 429 5.56 7.68 5.57
N PHE A 430 5.43 8.53 6.59
CA PHE A 430 5.08 8.11 7.94
C PHE A 430 3.64 7.57 8.02
N VAL A 431 2.67 8.25 7.40
CA VAL A 431 1.27 7.77 7.35
C VAL A 431 1.17 6.36 6.76
N VAL A 432 1.92 6.08 5.70
CA VAL A 432 1.96 4.75 5.08
C VAL A 432 2.71 3.73 5.94
N TRP A 433 3.70 4.18 6.72
CA TRP A 433 4.53 3.32 7.57
C TRP A 433 3.86 3.00 8.92
N PHE A 434 3.28 3.98 9.57
CA PHE A 434 2.78 3.88 10.94
C PHE A 434 1.26 3.69 11.02
N ASN A 435 0.58 3.63 9.88
CA ASN A 435 -0.88 3.66 9.75
C ASN A 435 -1.68 3.33 11.02
#